data_75b90b08c475f4474f74064f4c869a41
#
_entry.id   75b90b08c475f4474f74064f4c869a41
#
_cell.length_a   1.000
_cell.length_b   1.000
_cell.length_c   1.000
_cell.angle_alpha   90.00
_cell.angle_beta   90.00
_cell.angle_gamma   90.00
#
_symmetry.space_group_name_H-M   'P 1'
#
loop_
_entity.id
_entity.type
_entity.pdbx_description
1 polymer ?
#
loop_
_entity_poly.entity_id
_entity_poly.type
_entity_poly.pdbx_seq_one_letter_code
_entity_poly.pdbx_strand_id
1 'polypeptide(L)'
;MTRAISLYDVSKAYAKGVRVVDRLSLDIAPGEFLVLLGPSGCGKSTVLRMIAGLEEITDGQLLLDGEYGNDLPPSGRDMAMVFQNFALYPNMTSRDNIGFPLRIESPGADPAGRVDATARMLGIEDLLDRFPSQLSGGERQRVAMGRAISRHPSAFLMDEPLSNLDAKLRNHLRAEISKLTRELGVTTVYVTHDQSEAMSLGDRVAVLRGGVLQQVDTPRAVYALPRNVFVAAFIGTPRINLLRGLVRAPLDGAMTISLGKQFLRLPEPLSLDHQLLRVQQGREVIVGLRSEAVRIDPKFSASSRRTGAPAPAARPGEVAITGLVEHMEFQGHEVLVHFNTGSRPAVVPDLEAPRPTRRPIRRRRREGTVLNRLRDRAGALRAGPVVVLEHPAGPAPEPVAAPEPRLPGDLVVRTTPDIDLRHGMQVPLLVDIARLFVFDQRGERICPAPDRLPDLEE
;
A
#
# COMPACT_ATOMS: atom_id res chain seq x y z
N MET A 1 -5.49 25.38 -14.84
CA MET A 1 -5.17 25.75 -13.43
C MET A 1 -5.17 24.47 -12.62
N THR A 2 -4.25 24.29 -11.69
CA THR A 2 -4.21 23.12 -10.79
C THR A 2 -5.30 23.27 -9.73
N ARG A 3 -5.89 22.15 -9.30
CA ARG A 3 -7.04 22.16 -8.40
C ARG A 3 -6.67 21.58 -7.02
N ALA A 4 -7.10 22.26 -5.94
CA ALA A 4 -7.08 21.69 -4.60
C ALA A 4 -8.25 20.72 -4.43
N ILE A 5 -8.02 19.61 -3.71
CA ILE A 5 -9.05 18.58 -3.44
C ILE A 5 -9.06 18.31 -1.95
N SER A 6 -10.20 18.57 -1.29
CA SER A 6 -10.36 18.30 0.15
C SER A 6 -11.54 17.37 0.40
N LEU A 7 -11.30 16.36 1.20
CA LEU A 7 -12.27 15.39 1.68
C LEU A 7 -12.49 15.63 3.18
N TYR A 8 -13.71 15.83 3.63
CA TYR A 8 -14.06 16.02 5.03
C TYR A 8 -15.07 14.95 5.47
N ASP A 9 -14.62 14.05 6.35
CA ASP A 9 -15.39 12.93 6.92
C ASP A 9 -16.15 12.10 5.87
N VAL A 10 -15.54 11.96 4.67
CA VAL A 10 -16.18 11.28 3.55
C VAL A 10 -16.31 9.80 3.83
N SER A 11 -17.53 9.29 3.67
CA SER A 11 -17.87 7.89 3.84
C SER A 11 -18.60 7.33 2.62
N LYS A 12 -18.36 6.06 2.33
CA LYS A 12 -19.09 5.29 1.33
C LYS A 12 -19.63 4.01 1.90
N ALA A 13 -20.95 3.87 1.86
CA ALA A 13 -21.64 2.64 2.20
C ALA A 13 -22.39 2.09 0.98
N TYR A 14 -22.21 0.81 0.69
CA TYR A 14 -22.98 0.12 -0.34
C TYR A 14 -24.22 -0.56 0.25
N ALA A 15 -25.10 -1.07 -0.60
CA ALA A 15 -26.27 -1.82 -0.20
C ALA A 15 -25.93 -2.85 0.89
N LYS A 16 -26.79 -2.98 1.92
CA LYS A 16 -26.59 -3.78 3.15
C LYS A 16 -25.68 -3.18 4.22
N GLY A 17 -25.42 -1.87 4.18
CA GLY A 17 -24.68 -1.17 5.24
C GLY A 17 -23.18 -1.49 5.33
N VAL A 18 -22.59 -2.10 4.30
CA VAL A 18 -21.15 -2.36 4.25
C VAL A 18 -20.43 -1.06 3.94
N ARG A 19 -19.78 -0.47 4.92
CA ARG A 19 -18.89 0.69 4.72
C ARG A 19 -17.59 0.25 4.09
N VAL A 20 -17.24 0.86 2.97
CA VAL A 20 -15.98 0.64 2.24
C VAL A 20 -15.00 1.77 2.49
N VAL A 21 -15.50 2.97 2.72
CA VAL A 21 -14.74 4.15 3.19
C VAL A 21 -15.48 4.69 4.40
N ASP A 22 -14.75 4.99 5.48
CA ASP A 22 -15.33 5.45 6.75
C ASP A 22 -14.60 6.70 7.24
N ARG A 23 -15.32 7.83 7.23
CA ARG A 23 -14.91 9.15 7.72
C ARG A 23 -13.49 9.55 7.28
N LEU A 24 -13.24 9.45 5.99
CA LEU A 24 -11.97 9.86 5.40
C LEU A 24 -11.87 11.37 5.34
N SER A 25 -10.87 11.95 6.02
CA SER A 25 -10.50 13.36 5.89
C SER A 25 -9.09 13.47 5.32
N LEU A 26 -8.94 14.21 4.21
CA LEU A 26 -7.70 14.29 3.46
C LEU A 26 -7.67 15.55 2.58
N ASP A 27 -6.64 16.36 2.74
CA ASP A 27 -6.40 17.53 1.91
C ASP A 27 -5.27 17.28 0.93
N ILE A 28 -5.47 17.66 -0.33
CA ILE A 28 -4.51 17.53 -1.43
C ILE A 28 -4.28 18.92 -2.01
N ALA A 29 -3.03 19.39 -1.92
CA ALA A 29 -2.67 20.72 -2.38
C ALA A 29 -2.65 20.81 -3.91
N PRO A 30 -2.84 22.01 -4.51
CA PRO A 30 -2.68 22.20 -5.94
C PRO A 30 -1.28 21.78 -6.43
N GLY A 31 -1.23 20.95 -7.45
CA GLY A 31 0.02 20.42 -8.02
C GLY A 31 0.70 19.32 -7.21
N GLU A 32 0.13 18.89 -6.09
CA GLU A 32 0.64 17.79 -5.28
C GLU A 32 0.45 16.43 -5.97
N PHE A 33 1.46 15.58 -5.84
CA PHE A 33 1.37 14.15 -6.21
C PHE A 33 1.09 13.33 -4.95
N LEU A 34 -0.18 13.02 -4.69
CA LEU A 34 -0.60 12.20 -3.57
C LEU A 34 -0.76 10.73 -3.99
N VAL A 35 -0.17 9.81 -3.24
CA VAL A 35 -0.36 8.37 -3.42
C VAL A 35 -1.29 7.80 -2.36
N LEU A 36 -2.37 7.14 -2.80
CA LEU A 36 -3.23 6.32 -1.94
C LEU A 36 -2.70 4.88 -1.94
N LEU A 37 -2.18 4.45 -0.81
CA LEU A 37 -1.54 3.15 -0.62
C LEU A 37 -2.31 2.31 0.40
N GLY A 38 -2.36 1.00 0.21
CA GLY A 38 -2.99 0.08 1.16
C GLY A 38 -3.29 -1.29 0.58
N PRO A 39 -3.70 -2.27 1.38
CA PRO A 39 -4.04 -3.61 0.92
C PRO A 39 -5.16 -3.60 -0.13
N SER A 40 -5.26 -4.67 -0.92
CA SER A 40 -6.34 -4.82 -1.89
C SER A 40 -7.72 -4.76 -1.20
N GLY A 41 -8.66 -3.99 -1.78
CA GLY A 41 -10.02 -3.82 -1.26
C GLY A 41 -10.15 -2.97 0.00
N CYS A 42 -9.14 -2.18 0.39
CA CYS A 42 -9.27 -1.24 1.50
C CYS A 42 -9.97 0.08 1.14
N GLY A 43 -10.53 0.22 -0.08
CA GLY A 43 -11.32 1.38 -0.47
C GLY A 43 -10.63 2.41 -1.37
N LYS A 44 -9.35 2.25 -1.76
CA LYS A 44 -8.57 3.22 -2.58
C LYS A 44 -9.27 3.63 -3.87
N SER A 45 -9.62 2.66 -4.71
CA SER A 45 -10.33 2.94 -5.98
C SER A 45 -11.71 3.56 -5.76
N THR A 46 -12.37 3.25 -4.64
CA THR A 46 -13.64 3.89 -4.27
C THR A 46 -13.43 5.36 -3.94
N VAL A 47 -12.39 5.71 -3.18
CA VAL A 47 -12.01 7.11 -2.90
C VAL A 47 -11.73 7.85 -4.21
N LEU A 48 -10.93 7.25 -5.09
CA LEU A 48 -10.61 7.85 -6.39
C LEU A 48 -11.86 8.10 -7.23
N ARG A 49 -12.78 7.13 -7.28
CA ARG A 49 -14.05 7.25 -8.03
C ARG A 49 -14.99 8.27 -7.42
N MET A 50 -15.02 8.41 -6.09
CA MET A 50 -15.76 9.50 -5.41
C MET A 50 -15.22 10.88 -5.78
N ILE A 51 -13.89 11.05 -5.84
CA ILE A 51 -13.26 12.30 -6.30
C ILE A 51 -13.62 12.57 -7.77
N ALA A 52 -13.61 11.54 -8.63
CA ALA A 52 -13.99 11.65 -10.05
C ALA A 52 -15.48 11.93 -10.28
N GLY A 53 -16.36 11.72 -9.28
CA GLY A 53 -17.81 11.79 -9.44
C GLY A 53 -18.42 10.56 -10.11
N LEU A 54 -17.65 9.47 -10.22
CA LEU A 54 -18.11 8.18 -10.75
C LEU A 54 -18.78 7.31 -9.69
N GLU A 55 -18.66 7.71 -8.43
CA GLU A 55 -19.25 7.07 -7.27
C GLU A 55 -19.80 8.15 -6.33
N GLU A 56 -21.03 7.99 -5.87
CA GLU A 56 -21.65 8.94 -4.95
C GLU A 56 -21.06 8.83 -3.54
N ILE A 57 -20.87 9.97 -2.88
CA ILE A 57 -20.49 10.07 -1.48
C ILE A 57 -21.75 9.83 -0.64
N THR A 58 -21.68 8.90 0.34
CA THR A 58 -22.82 8.60 1.22
C THR A 58 -22.94 9.64 2.33
N ASP A 59 -21.83 9.98 2.98
CA ASP A 59 -21.74 11.00 4.04
C ASP A 59 -20.45 11.81 3.87
N GLY A 60 -20.42 13.03 4.39
CA GLY A 60 -19.27 13.92 4.33
C GLY A 60 -19.26 14.80 3.08
N GLN A 61 -18.17 15.55 2.89
CA GLN A 61 -18.07 16.59 1.87
C GLN A 61 -16.78 16.46 1.06
N LEU A 62 -16.91 16.60 -0.25
CA LEU A 62 -15.82 16.84 -1.18
C LEU A 62 -15.82 18.33 -1.53
N LEU A 63 -14.70 18.99 -1.34
CA LEU A 63 -14.49 20.35 -1.82
C LEU A 63 -13.45 20.35 -2.96
N LEU A 64 -13.71 21.12 -3.98
CA LEU A 64 -12.84 21.35 -5.14
C LEU A 64 -12.54 22.86 -5.19
N ASP A 65 -11.28 23.24 -4.93
CA ASP A 65 -10.88 24.64 -4.74
C ASP A 65 -11.68 25.38 -3.65
N GLY A 66 -12.11 24.64 -2.61
CA GLY A 66 -12.96 25.16 -1.53
C GLY A 66 -14.46 25.19 -1.83
N GLU A 67 -14.88 24.87 -3.04
CA GLU A 67 -16.28 24.81 -3.44
C GLU A 67 -16.86 23.40 -3.29
N TYR A 68 -18.13 23.31 -2.89
CA TYR A 68 -18.82 22.03 -2.70
C TYR A 68 -18.95 21.23 -4.01
N GLY A 69 -18.42 20.03 -4.02
CA GLY A 69 -18.25 19.22 -5.24
C GLY A 69 -19.06 17.91 -5.28
N ASN A 70 -19.82 17.55 -4.20
CA ASN A 70 -20.53 16.26 -4.19
C ASN A 70 -21.52 16.13 -5.36
N ASP A 71 -22.28 17.19 -5.63
CA ASP A 71 -23.35 17.18 -6.64
C ASP A 71 -22.85 17.46 -8.07
N LEU A 72 -21.57 17.79 -8.23
CA LEU A 72 -20.99 18.02 -9.55
C LEU A 72 -20.88 16.69 -10.32
N PRO A 73 -21.41 16.61 -11.54
CA PRO A 73 -21.21 15.44 -12.39
C PRO A 73 -19.73 15.32 -12.78
N PRO A 74 -19.25 14.14 -13.23
CA PRO A 74 -17.86 13.95 -13.65
C PRO A 74 -17.35 14.98 -14.66
N SER A 75 -18.19 15.38 -15.62
CA SER A 75 -17.88 16.38 -16.63
C SER A 75 -17.66 17.79 -16.05
N GLY A 76 -18.29 18.12 -14.91
CA GLY A 76 -18.15 19.42 -14.24
C GLY A 76 -16.92 19.50 -13.33
N ARG A 77 -16.23 18.38 -13.07
CA ARG A 77 -15.07 18.33 -12.17
C ARG A 77 -13.74 18.64 -12.82
N ASP A 78 -13.68 18.71 -14.15
CA ASP A 78 -12.48 18.98 -14.94
C ASP A 78 -11.28 18.08 -14.56
N MET A 79 -11.54 16.80 -14.38
CA MET A 79 -10.53 15.80 -14.00
C MET A 79 -10.38 14.76 -15.10
N ALA A 80 -9.18 14.22 -15.27
CA ALA A 80 -8.95 13.07 -16.16
C ALA A 80 -8.60 11.83 -15.35
N MET A 81 -9.19 10.68 -15.72
CA MET A 81 -8.97 9.42 -15.05
C MET A 81 -8.29 8.41 -15.98
N VAL A 82 -7.22 7.79 -15.47
CA VAL A 82 -6.56 6.63 -16.06
C VAL A 82 -6.97 5.39 -15.27
N PHE A 83 -7.64 4.46 -15.95
CA PHE A 83 -8.19 3.24 -15.33
C PHE A 83 -7.16 2.10 -15.35
N GLN A 84 -7.26 1.18 -14.42
CA GLN A 84 -6.42 -0.01 -14.28
C GLN A 84 -6.34 -0.85 -15.60
N ASN A 85 -7.44 -0.95 -16.33
CA ASN A 85 -7.52 -1.70 -17.59
C ASN A 85 -7.37 -0.79 -18.83
N PHE A 86 -6.72 0.38 -18.67
CA PHE A 86 -6.50 1.39 -19.72
C PHE A 86 -7.80 1.99 -20.28
N ALA A 87 -8.90 1.24 -20.31
CA ALA A 87 -10.23 1.60 -20.83
C ALA A 87 -10.18 2.26 -22.24
N LEU A 88 -9.26 1.82 -23.11
CA LEU A 88 -9.19 2.29 -24.49
C LEU A 88 -10.38 1.77 -25.30
N TYR A 89 -10.87 2.61 -26.21
CA TYR A 89 -11.90 2.20 -27.16
C TYR A 89 -11.31 1.25 -28.20
N PRO A 90 -11.72 -0.04 -28.24
CA PRO A 90 -11.04 -1.06 -29.04
C PRO A 90 -11.19 -0.84 -30.56
N ASN A 91 -12.25 -0.16 -30.97
CA ASN A 91 -12.59 0.12 -32.38
C ASN A 91 -12.06 1.48 -32.86
N MET A 92 -11.24 2.15 -32.07
CA MET A 92 -10.61 3.42 -32.41
C MET A 92 -9.11 3.25 -32.45
N THR A 93 -8.44 3.95 -33.38
CA THR A 93 -6.98 4.06 -33.42
C THR A 93 -6.44 4.76 -32.16
N SER A 94 -5.13 4.74 -31.94
CA SER A 94 -4.49 5.53 -30.87
C SER A 94 -4.77 7.02 -31.05
N ARG A 95 -4.68 7.55 -32.27
CA ARG A 95 -5.05 8.92 -32.64
C ARG A 95 -6.47 9.25 -32.20
N ASP A 96 -7.41 8.38 -32.56
CA ASP A 96 -8.82 8.59 -32.23
C ASP A 96 -9.08 8.48 -30.72
N ASN A 97 -8.43 7.56 -30.03
CA ASN A 97 -8.54 7.45 -28.58
C ASN A 97 -8.07 8.73 -27.88
N ILE A 98 -6.92 9.30 -28.28
CA ILE A 98 -6.36 10.53 -27.72
C ILE A 98 -7.25 11.73 -28.08
N GLY A 99 -7.74 11.80 -29.33
CA GLY A 99 -8.55 12.91 -29.82
C GLY A 99 -10.01 12.87 -29.40
N PHE A 100 -10.52 11.72 -28.92
CA PHE A 100 -11.94 11.54 -28.60
C PHE A 100 -12.47 12.56 -27.57
N PRO A 101 -11.82 12.79 -26.41
CA PRO A 101 -12.28 13.79 -25.46
C PRO A 101 -12.34 15.21 -26.06
N LEU A 102 -11.36 15.55 -26.88
CA LEU A 102 -11.31 16.89 -27.52
C LEU A 102 -12.47 17.14 -28.47
N ARG A 103 -12.91 16.09 -29.20
CA ARG A 103 -14.08 16.17 -30.09
C ARG A 103 -15.39 16.36 -29.33
N ILE A 104 -15.46 15.83 -28.08
CA ILE A 104 -16.64 16.03 -27.23
C ILE A 104 -16.67 17.45 -26.66
N GLU A 105 -15.52 17.96 -26.20
CA GLU A 105 -15.43 19.30 -25.60
C GLU A 105 -15.62 20.43 -26.61
N SER A 106 -15.11 20.25 -27.83
CA SER A 106 -15.18 21.26 -28.88
C SER A 106 -15.65 20.63 -30.19
N PRO A 107 -16.96 20.37 -30.34
CA PRO A 107 -17.51 19.83 -31.56
C PRO A 107 -17.19 20.71 -32.77
N GLY A 108 -16.56 20.12 -33.81
CA GLY A 108 -16.17 20.81 -35.02
C GLY A 108 -14.74 21.37 -35.03
N ALA A 109 -14.02 21.37 -33.94
CA ALA A 109 -12.60 21.69 -33.92
C ALA A 109 -11.76 20.47 -34.35
N ASP A 110 -10.70 20.69 -35.13
CA ASP A 110 -9.74 19.63 -35.50
C ASP A 110 -8.78 19.37 -34.33
N PRO A 111 -8.80 18.16 -33.72
CA PRO A 111 -7.92 17.82 -32.60
C PRO A 111 -6.50 17.46 -33.05
N ALA A 112 -6.18 17.38 -34.34
CA ALA A 112 -4.94 16.80 -34.89
C ALA A 112 -3.68 17.41 -34.26
N GLY A 113 -3.58 18.74 -34.23
CA GLY A 113 -2.40 19.43 -33.69
C GLY A 113 -2.15 19.12 -32.22
N ARG A 114 -3.22 18.94 -31.41
CA ARG A 114 -3.15 18.64 -30.01
C ARG A 114 -2.82 17.15 -29.76
N VAL A 115 -3.38 16.27 -30.56
CA VAL A 115 -3.06 14.83 -30.55
C VAL A 115 -1.59 14.63 -30.92
N ASP A 116 -1.07 15.27 -31.96
CA ASP A 116 0.33 15.15 -32.37
C ASP A 116 1.30 15.72 -31.32
N ALA A 117 0.94 16.84 -30.68
CA ALA A 117 1.73 17.38 -29.57
C ALA A 117 1.78 16.42 -28.38
N THR A 118 0.63 15.82 -28.00
CA THR A 118 0.54 14.83 -26.94
C THR A 118 1.32 13.55 -27.28
N ALA A 119 1.24 13.09 -28.53
CA ALA A 119 1.99 11.93 -29.01
C ALA A 119 3.50 12.13 -28.90
N ARG A 120 4.00 13.30 -29.31
CA ARG A 120 5.42 13.67 -29.17
C ARG A 120 5.87 13.67 -27.70
N MET A 121 5.07 14.25 -26.82
CA MET A 121 5.36 14.27 -25.37
C MET A 121 5.52 12.87 -24.78
N LEU A 122 4.77 11.89 -25.30
CA LEU A 122 4.76 10.51 -24.82
C LEU A 122 5.64 9.56 -25.66
N GLY A 123 6.27 10.03 -26.75
CA GLY A 123 7.07 9.20 -27.64
C GLY A 123 6.27 8.07 -28.30
N ILE A 124 5.06 8.39 -28.83
CA ILE A 124 4.14 7.42 -29.44
C ILE A 124 3.63 7.86 -30.82
N GLU A 125 4.38 8.72 -31.52
CA GLU A 125 4.00 9.23 -32.83
C GLU A 125 3.80 8.11 -33.87
N ASP A 126 4.65 7.09 -33.81
CA ASP A 126 4.62 5.91 -34.67
C ASP A 126 3.49 4.92 -34.35
N LEU A 127 2.79 5.12 -33.23
CA LEU A 127 1.69 4.28 -32.78
C LEU A 127 0.31 4.88 -33.06
N LEU A 128 0.23 6.11 -33.60
CA LEU A 128 -1.04 6.83 -33.71
C LEU A 128 -2.07 6.14 -34.60
N ASP A 129 -1.66 5.41 -35.62
CA ASP A 129 -2.57 4.72 -36.52
C ASP A 129 -2.86 3.26 -36.11
N ARG A 130 -2.29 2.80 -34.98
CA ARG A 130 -2.53 1.45 -34.48
C ARG A 130 -3.78 1.38 -33.59
N PHE A 131 -4.44 0.23 -33.65
CA PHE A 131 -5.53 -0.13 -32.75
C PHE A 131 -5.02 -0.69 -31.42
N PRO A 132 -5.77 -0.60 -30.31
CA PRO A 132 -5.35 -1.13 -29.00
C PRO A 132 -4.93 -2.61 -29.00
N SER A 133 -5.50 -3.43 -29.89
CA SER A 133 -5.13 -4.84 -30.05
C SER A 133 -3.72 -5.06 -30.61
N GLN A 134 -3.16 -4.06 -31.28
CA GLN A 134 -1.83 -4.08 -31.92
C GLN A 134 -0.74 -3.51 -31.02
N LEU A 135 -1.10 -3.06 -29.80
CA LEU A 135 -0.22 -2.40 -28.86
C LEU A 135 0.20 -3.35 -27.73
N SER A 136 1.44 -3.24 -27.28
CA SER A 136 1.91 -3.82 -26.02
C SER A 136 1.22 -3.19 -24.80
N GLY A 137 1.39 -3.78 -23.62
CA GLY A 137 0.83 -3.23 -22.37
C GLY A 137 1.29 -1.80 -22.09
N GLY A 138 2.58 -1.52 -22.24
CA GLY A 138 3.15 -0.19 -22.01
C GLY A 138 2.71 0.84 -23.05
N GLU A 139 2.59 0.45 -24.31
CA GLU A 139 2.08 1.33 -25.36
C GLU A 139 0.59 1.68 -25.11
N ARG A 140 -0.23 0.70 -24.72
CA ARG A 140 -1.62 0.96 -24.29
C ARG A 140 -1.70 1.94 -23.14
N GLN A 141 -0.80 1.81 -22.16
CA GLN A 141 -0.70 2.73 -21.03
C GLN A 141 -0.40 4.16 -21.50
N ARG A 142 0.61 4.34 -22.38
CA ARG A 142 0.96 5.66 -22.92
C ARG A 142 -0.19 6.27 -23.72
N VAL A 143 -0.92 5.49 -24.51
CA VAL A 143 -2.10 5.98 -25.24
C VAL A 143 -3.23 6.39 -24.27
N ALA A 144 -3.46 5.62 -23.18
CA ALA A 144 -4.44 5.98 -22.16
C ALA A 144 -4.05 7.26 -21.42
N MET A 145 -2.76 7.44 -21.12
CA MET A 145 -2.22 8.69 -20.57
C MET A 145 -2.40 9.84 -21.56
N GLY A 146 -2.11 9.62 -22.84
CA GLY A 146 -2.30 10.61 -23.89
C GLY A 146 -3.74 11.11 -23.98
N ARG A 147 -4.70 10.20 -23.88
CA ARG A 147 -6.12 10.54 -23.81
C ARG A 147 -6.46 11.40 -22.60
N ALA A 148 -5.83 11.13 -21.45
CA ALA A 148 -6.04 11.92 -20.25
C ALA A 148 -5.40 13.31 -20.32
N ILE A 149 -4.17 13.40 -20.84
CA ILE A 149 -3.38 14.63 -20.93
C ILE A 149 -3.93 15.60 -21.98
N SER A 150 -4.46 15.09 -23.09
CA SER A 150 -4.91 15.90 -24.22
C SER A 150 -5.94 16.98 -23.83
N ARG A 151 -6.68 16.79 -22.76
CA ARG A 151 -7.67 17.73 -22.23
C ARG A 151 -7.08 18.87 -21.39
N HIS A 152 -5.81 18.79 -20.96
CA HIS A 152 -5.22 19.66 -19.92
C HIS A 152 -6.09 19.74 -18.65
N PRO A 153 -6.39 18.62 -18.01
CA PRO A 153 -7.28 18.59 -16.85
C PRO A 153 -6.66 19.33 -15.66
N SER A 154 -7.51 19.79 -14.72
CA SER A 154 -7.06 20.41 -13.48
C SER A 154 -6.50 19.40 -12.47
N ALA A 155 -6.86 18.11 -12.59
CA ALA A 155 -6.32 17.01 -11.77
C ALA A 155 -6.28 15.69 -12.56
N PHE A 156 -5.25 14.87 -12.27
CA PHE A 156 -5.12 13.49 -12.74
C PHE A 156 -5.49 12.50 -11.63
N LEU A 157 -6.31 11.52 -11.99
CA LEU A 157 -6.72 10.42 -11.14
C LEU A 157 -6.25 9.11 -11.78
N MET A 158 -5.34 8.37 -11.14
CA MET A 158 -4.75 7.15 -11.69
C MET A 158 -5.07 5.95 -10.80
N ASP A 159 -5.87 4.99 -11.32
CA ASP A 159 -6.27 3.77 -10.59
C ASP A 159 -5.38 2.60 -11.00
N GLU A 160 -4.36 2.28 -10.19
CA GLU A 160 -3.39 1.19 -10.39
C GLU A 160 -2.83 1.10 -11.83
N PRO A 161 -2.30 2.20 -12.40
CA PRO A 161 -2.02 2.25 -13.84
C PRO A 161 -0.89 1.29 -14.28
N LEU A 162 -0.02 0.84 -13.38
CA LEU A 162 1.13 0.00 -13.70
C LEU A 162 0.97 -1.47 -13.27
N SER A 163 -0.17 -1.85 -12.67
CA SER A 163 -0.38 -3.18 -12.07
C SER A 163 -0.27 -4.34 -13.07
N ASN A 164 -0.67 -4.13 -14.33
CA ASN A 164 -0.73 -5.15 -15.37
C ASN A 164 0.55 -5.24 -16.24
N LEU A 165 1.66 -4.65 -15.77
CA LEU A 165 2.92 -4.57 -16.52
C LEU A 165 4.02 -5.40 -15.86
N ASP A 166 4.98 -5.87 -16.66
CA ASP A 166 6.18 -6.53 -16.15
C ASP A 166 7.08 -5.56 -15.35
N ALA A 167 7.94 -6.10 -14.51
CA ALA A 167 8.74 -5.32 -13.57
C ALA A 167 9.69 -4.31 -14.25
N LYS A 168 10.30 -4.66 -15.38
CA LYS A 168 11.23 -3.79 -16.10
C LYS A 168 10.50 -2.59 -16.71
N LEU A 169 9.38 -2.86 -17.38
CA LEU A 169 8.54 -1.84 -18.01
C LEU A 169 7.89 -0.94 -16.96
N ARG A 170 7.44 -1.53 -15.82
CA ARG A 170 6.89 -0.78 -14.68
C ARG A 170 7.88 0.25 -14.14
N ASN A 171 9.14 -0.13 -13.94
CA ASN A 171 10.17 0.79 -13.45
C ASN A 171 10.42 1.96 -14.43
N HIS A 172 10.41 1.68 -15.72
CA HIS A 172 10.59 2.71 -16.76
C HIS A 172 9.41 3.69 -16.79
N LEU A 173 8.18 3.16 -16.88
CA LEU A 173 6.97 3.99 -16.93
C LEU A 173 6.73 4.78 -15.63
N ARG A 174 7.16 4.26 -14.48
CA ARG A 174 7.12 5.01 -13.21
C ARG A 174 7.94 6.30 -13.29
N ALA A 175 9.15 6.23 -13.84
CA ALA A 175 9.99 7.41 -14.01
C ALA A 175 9.36 8.40 -15.03
N GLU A 176 8.77 7.90 -16.10
CA GLU A 176 8.07 8.72 -17.11
C GLU A 176 6.84 9.42 -16.50
N ILE A 177 6.01 8.73 -15.73
CA ILE A 177 4.85 9.33 -15.06
C ILE A 177 5.31 10.44 -14.11
N SER A 178 6.33 10.19 -13.29
CA SER A 178 6.87 11.19 -12.36
C SER A 178 7.38 12.44 -13.10
N LYS A 179 8.11 12.26 -14.20
CA LYS A 179 8.59 13.37 -15.03
C LYS A 179 7.42 14.16 -15.62
N LEU A 180 6.50 13.45 -16.25
CA LEU A 180 5.36 14.06 -16.95
C LEU A 180 4.46 14.87 -16.01
N THR A 181 4.09 14.32 -14.86
CA THR A 181 3.21 15.01 -13.90
C THR A 181 3.87 16.25 -13.31
N ARG A 182 5.19 16.21 -13.07
CA ARG A 182 5.95 17.40 -12.65
C ARG A 182 6.05 18.47 -13.72
N GLU A 183 6.28 18.09 -14.98
CA GLU A 183 6.32 19.03 -16.11
C GLU A 183 4.97 19.71 -16.33
N LEU A 184 3.87 18.97 -16.14
CA LEU A 184 2.51 19.50 -16.26
C LEU A 184 2.07 20.30 -15.02
N GLY A 185 2.68 20.07 -13.87
CA GLY A 185 2.35 20.70 -12.60
C GLY A 185 0.93 20.41 -12.11
N VAL A 186 0.28 19.35 -12.59
CA VAL A 186 -1.13 19.03 -12.32
C VAL A 186 -1.28 18.24 -11.03
N THR A 187 -2.28 18.57 -10.22
CA THR A 187 -2.64 17.78 -9.03
C THR A 187 -2.88 16.32 -9.41
N THR A 188 -2.22 15.40 -8.74
CA THR A 188 -2.29 13.97 -9.11
C THR A 188 -2.66 13.12 -7.90
N VAL A 189 -3.69 12.29 -8.05
CA VAL A 189 -4.04 11.25 -7.08
C VAL A 189 -3.78 9.89 -7.71
N TYR A 190 -2.82 9.17 -7.15
CA TYR A 190 -2.34 7.89 -7.66
C TYR A 190 -2.67 6.75 -6.71
N VAL A 191 -3.40 5.76 -7.18
CA VAL A 191 -3.72 4.55 -6.40
C VAL A 191 -2.74 3.45 -6.74
N THR A 192 -2.18 2.81 -5.74
CA THR A 192 -1.35 1.60 -5.90
C THR A 192 -1.43 0.70 -4.67
N HIS A 193 -1.05 -0.55 -4.83
CA HIS A 193 -0.73 -1.48 -3.74
C HIS A 193 0.79 -1.74 -3.65
N ASP A 194 1.58 -1.21 -4.60
CA ASP A 194 3.04 -1.34 -4.63
C ASP A 194 3.71 -0.24 -3.80
N GLN A 195 4.42 -0.65 -2.75
CA GLN A 195 5.14 0.27 -1.87
C GLN A 195 6.26 1.02 -2.59
N SER A 196 6.94 0.35 -3.55
CA SER A 196 8.04 0.97 -4.29
C SER A 196 7.55 2.13 -5.15
N GLU A 197 6.35 2.00 -5.73
CA GLU A 197 5.70 3.09 -6.45
C GLU A 197 5.38 4.24 -5.51
N ALA A 198 4.72 3.94 -4.40
CA ALA A 198 4.30 4.95 -3.43
C ALA A 198 5.49 5.74 -2.87
N MET A 199 6.55 5.04 -2.49
CA MET A 199 7.74 5.66 -1.87
C MET A 199 8.59 6.45 -2.86
N SER A 200 8.43 6.24 -4.18
CA SER A 200 9.24 6.91 -5.21
C SER A 200 8.50 8.01 -5.97
N LEU A 201 7.18 7.96 -6.05
CA LEU A 201 6.37 8.89 -6.84
C LEU A 201 5.78 10.01 -6.01
N GLY A 202 5.27 9.70 -4.82
CA GLY A 202 4.45 10.61 -4.03
C GLY A 202 5.24 11.73 -3.36
N ASP A 203 4.72 12.94 -3.39
CA ASP A 203 5.11 13.99 -2.45
C ASP A 203 4.63 13.62 -1.05
N ARG A 204 3.40 13.08 -0.97
CA ARG A 204 2.83 12.46 0.24
C ARG A 204 2.21 11.10 -0.09
N VAL A 205 2.18 10.24 0.92
CA VAL A 205 1.58 8.90 0.87
C VAL A 205 0.50 8.81 1.94
N ALA A 206 -0.73 8.52 1.52
CA ALA A 206 -1.86 8.26 2.40
C ALA A 206 -2.08 6.74 2.50
N VAL A 207 -1.83 6.18 3.67
CA VAL A 207 -1.95 4.74 3.95
C VAL A 207 -3.36 4.45 4.45
N LEU A 208 -4.10 3.61 3.70
CA LEU A 208 -5.46 3.20 4.03
C LEU A 208 -5.51 1.76 4.53
N ARG A 209 -6.39 1.50 5.50
CA ARG A 209 -6.71 0.17 6.02
C ARG A 209 -8.21 0.07 6.28
N GLY A 210 -8.90 -0.88 5.63
CA GLY A 210 -10.33 -1.13 5.88
C GLY A 210 -11.23 0.09 5.72
N GLY A 211 -10.93 0.99 4.78
CA GLY A 211 -11.68 2.21 4.53
C GLY A 211 -11.27 3.42 5.38
N VAL A 212 -10.36 3.26 6.32
CA VAL A 212 -9.90 4.31 7.25
C VAL A 212 -8.49 4.76 6.92
N LEU A 213 -8.24 6.06 6.93
CA LEU A 213 -6.91 6.64 6.81
C LEU A 213 -6.09 6.36 8.07
N GLN A 214 -4.95 5.70 7.91
CA GLN A 214 -4.05 5.39 9.02
C GLN A 214 -3.01 6.48 9.24
N GLN A 215 -2.42 6.97 8.15
CA GLN A 215 -1.42 8.03 8.17
C GLN A 215 -1.33 8.66 6.78
N VAL A 216 -1.09 9.97 6.74
CA VAL A 216 -0.69 10.69 5.52
C VAL A 216 0.51 11.57 5.85
N ASP A 217 1.58 11.39 5.08
CA ASP A 217 2.83 12.15 5.27
C ASP A 217 3.76 11.95 4.06
N THR A 218 4.93 12.61 4.07
CA THR A 218 5.99 12.33 3.10
C THR A 218 6.44 10.86 3.17
N PRO A 219 6.90 10.25 2.08
CA PRO A 219 7.40 8.87 2.08
C PRO A 219 8.40 8.60 3.20
N ARG A 220 9.34 9.54 3.40
CA ARG A 220 10.36 9.44 4.45
C ARG A 220 9.75 9.40 5.86
N ALA A 221 8.77 10.27 6.13
CA ALA A 221 8.12 10.34 7.44
C ALA A 221 7.26 9.11 7.72
N VAL A 222 6.49 8.60 6.72
CA VAL A 222 5.72 7.36 6.87
C VAL A 222 6.61 6.16 7.21
N TYR A 223 7.83 6.10 6.62
CA TYR A 223 8.80 5.05 6.90
C TYR A 223 9.46 5.22 8.27
N ALA A 224 9.94 6.43 8.57
CA ALA A 224 10.74 6.73 9.76
C ALA A 224 9.90 6.87 11.03
N LEU A 225 8.66 7.35 10.91
CA LEU A 225 7.75 7.66 12.02
C LEU A 225 6.35 7.06 11.79
N PRO A 226 6.23 5.73 11.62
CA PRO A 226 4.93 5.11 11.41
C PRO A 226 4.02 5.39 12.61
N ARG A 227 2.79 5.86 12.36
CA ARG A 227 1.84 6.22 13.41
C ARG A 227 1.44 5.01 14.28
N ASN A 228 1.28 3.86 13.65
CA ASN A 228 0.88 2.65 14.35
C ASN A 228 1.59 1.39 13.79
N VAL A 229 1.39 0.28 14.46
CA VAL A 229 1.98 -1.02 14.11
C VAL A 229 1.60 -1.49 12.71
N PHE A 230 0.37 -1.16 12.24
CA PHE A 230 -0.05 -1.51 10.89
C PHE A 230 0.80 -0.81 9.83
N VAL A 231 0.96 0.52 9.93
CA VAL A 231 1.80 1.30 9.01
C VAL A 231 3.24 0.80 9.06
N ALA A 232 3.78 0.56 10.26
CA ALA A 232 5.13 0.03 10.44
C ALA A 232 5.34 -1.31 9.73
N ALA A 233 4.38 -2.24 9.86
CA ALA A 233 4.44 -3.57 9.27
C ALA A 233 4.11 -3.59 7.77
N PHE A 234 3.29 -2.64 7.32
CA PHE A 234 2.88 -2.53 5.92
C PHE A 234 3.95 -1.85 5.08
N ILE A 235 4.72 -0.90 5.64
CA ILE A 235 5.72 -0.11 4.92
C ILE A 235 7.14 -0.67 5.16
N GLY A 236 7.79 -1.08 4.09
CA GLY A 236 9.20 -1.52 4.07
C GLY A 236 9.37 -2.95 3.58
N THR A 237 10.51 -3.18 2.89
CA THR A 237 10.95 -4.49 2.39
C THR A 237 12.41 -4.68 2.79
N PRO A 238 12.75 -5.73 3.58
CA PRO A 238 11.82 -6.65 4.24
C PRO A 238 10.94 -5.96 5.28
N ARG A 239 9.84 -6.64 5.69
CA ARG A 239 8.94 -6.12 6.72
C ARG A 239 9.68 -5.91 8.04
N ILE A 240 9.20 -4.95 8.84
CA ILE A 240 9.71 -4.72 10.19
C ILE A 240 9.52 -6.00 11.06
N ASN A 241 10.51 -6.32 11.86
CA ASN A 241 10.40 -7.38 12.85
C ASN A 241 9.54 -6.87 14.01
N LEU A 242 8.47 -7.57 14.33
CA LEU A 242 7.55 -7.23 15.41
C LEU A 242 7.60 -8.31 16.49
N LEU A 243 8.05 -7.95 17.67
CA LEU A 243 8.26 -8.86 18.81
C LEU A 243 7.42 -8.41 20.00
N ARG A 244 6.85 -9.35 20.74
CA ARG A 244 6.21 -9.05 22.03
C ARG A 244 7.26 -8.83 23.10
N GLY A 245 7.16 -7.71 23.82
CA GLY A 245 8.08 -7.34 24.89
C GLY A 245 7.34 -6.98 26.17
N LEU A 246 8.02 -7.14 27.31
CA LEU A 246 7.54 -6.69 28.61
C LEU A 246 8.48 -5.58 29.12
N VAL A 247 7.94 -4.40 29.38
CA VAL A 247 8.71 -3.26 29.90
C VAL A 247 9.00 -3.45 31.39
N ARG A 248 10.27 -3.30 31.76
CA ARG A 248 10.75 -3.26 33.15
C ARG A 248 11.51 -1.96 33.38
N ALA A 249 10.91 -1.05 34.11
CA ALA A 249 11.48 0.28 34.41
C ALA A 249 11.45 0.55 35.92
N PRO A 250 12.31 -0.14 36.71
CA PRO A 250 12.40 0.08 38.13
C PRO A 250 12.80 1.54 38.43
N LEU A 251 12.41 2.07 39.60
CA LEU A 251 12.73 3.44 40.00
C LEU A 251 14.25 3.64 40.14
N ASP A 252 14.93 2.65 40.71
CA ASP A 252 16.37 2.67 40.98
C ASP A 252 17.11 1.64 40.13
N GLY A 253 16.94 1.68 38.81
CA GLY A 253 17.64 0.73 37.94
C GLY A 253 17.48 1.02 36.46
N ALA A 254 18.31 0.33 35.68
CA ALA A 254 18.27 0.45 34.24
C ALA A 254 16.97 -0.09 33.67
N MET A 255 16.39 0.67 32.75
CA MET A 255 15.22 0.24 32.00
C MET A 255 15.57 -0.89 31.03
N THR A 256 14.73 -1.93 31.00
CA THR A 256 14.89 -3.07 30.11
C THR A 256 13.57 -3.45 29.45
N ILE A 257 13.63 -4.00 28.23
CA ILE A 257 12.51 -4.63 27.57
C ILE A 257 12.83 -6.12 27.43
N SER A 258 12.05 -6.97 28.07
CA SER A 258 12.20 -8.43 27.98
C SER A 258 11.54 -8.96 26.71
N LEU A 259 12.30 -9.61 25.83
CA LEU A 259 11.85 -10.25 24.60
C LEU A 259 11.97 -11.78 24.75
N GLY A 260 11.05 -12.38 25.50
CA GLY A 260 11.14 -13.81 25.83
C GLY A 260 12.38 -14.10 26.68
N LYS A 261 13.39 -14.76 26.13
CA LYS A 261 14.66 -15.08 26.82
C LYS A 261 15.72 -13.98 26.72
N GLN A 262 15.52 -12.98 25.87
CA GLN A 262 16.46 -11.88 25.63
C GLN A 262 15.99 -10.62 26.36
N PHE A 263 16.95 -9.69 26.59
CA PHE A 263 16.68 -8.42 27.23
C PHE A 263 17.34 -7.29 26.42
N LEU A 264 16.57 -6.28 26.04
CA LEU A 264 17.09 -5.02 25.52
C LEU A 264 17.27 -4.08 26.71
N ARG A 265 18.52 -3.80 27.09
CA ARG A 265 18.84 -2.79 28.12
C ARG A 265 18.91 -1.42 27.42
N LEU A 266 18.10 -0.47 27.85
CA LEU A 266 18.15 0.87 27.32
C LEU A 266 19.37 1.61 27.87
N PRO A 267 20.10 2.39 27.02
CA PRO A 267 21.27 3.15 27.44
C PRO A 267 20.88 4.28 28.37
N GLU A 268 21.74 4.58 29.34
CA GLU A 268 21.58 5.72 30.24
C GLU A 268 22.59 6.83 29.86
N PRO A 269 22.18 8.12 29.90
CA PRO A 269 20.84 8.62 30.25
C PRO A 269 19.80 8.26 29.17
N LEU A 270 18.55 7.99 29.60
CA LEU A 270 17.46 7.71 28.67
C LEU A 270 17.19 8.94 27.77
N SER A 271 17.03 8.70 26.47
CA SER A 271 16.49 9.73 25.56
C SER A 271 15.08 10.14 25.97
N LEU A 272 14.64 11.32 25.52
CA LEU A 272 13.27 11.80 25.77
C LEU A 272 12.22 10.79 25.30
N ASP A 273 12.43 10.18 24.15
CA ASP A 273 11.57 9.15 23.60
C ASP A 273 11.45 7.90 24.49
N HIS A 274 12.60 7.46 25.04
CA HIS A 274 12.63 6.29 25.91
C HIS A 274 12.06 6.57 27.31
N GLN A 275 12.06 7.82 27.76
CA GLN A 275 11.46 8.16 29.07
C GLN A 275 9.95 7.87 29.11
N LEU A 276 9.26 7.99 27.97
CA LEU A 276 7.83 7.65 27.87
C LEU A 276 7.53 6.18 28.15
N LEU A 277 8.52 5.30 27.98
CA LEU A 277 8.37 3.88 28.28
C LEU A 277 8.26 3.59 29.79
N ARG A 278 8.66 4.52 30.66
CA ARG A 278 8.50 4.36 32.14
C ARG A 278 7.04 4.19 32.55
N VAL A 279 6.13 4.87 31.85
CA VAL A 279 4.67 4.76 32.10
C VAL A 279 4.14 3.37 31.73
N GLN A 280 4.90 2.61 30.95
CA GLN A 280 4.55 1.25 30.53
C GLN A 280 5.13 0.15 31.45
N GLN A 281 5.62 0.49 32.63
CA GLN A 281 6.16 -0.45 33.62
C GLN A 281 5.19 -1.63 33.83
N GLY A 282 5.69 -2.85 33.62
CA GLY A 282 4.94 -4.09 33.82
C GLY A 282 3.91 -4.39 32.73
N ARG A 283 3.85 -3.60 31.65
CA ARG A 283 2.93 -3.80 30.53
C ARG A 283 3.61 -4.52 29.38
N GLU A 284 2.83 -5.34 28.68
CA GLU A 284 3.25 -5.88 27.39
C GLU A 284 3.15 -4.78 26.32
N VAL A 285 4.17 -4.74 25.46
CA VAL A 285 4.30 -3.84 24.31
C VAL A 285 4.69 -4.63 23.07
N ILE A 286 4.53 -4.02 21.90
CA ILE A 286 5.05 -4.54 20.65
C ILE A 286 6.33 -3.77 20.31
N VAL A 287 7.43 -4.49 20.19
CA VAL A 287 8.75 -3.95 19.81
C VAL A 287 8.94 -4.13 18.32
N GLY A 288 9.18 -3.04 17.61
CA GLY A 288 9.46 -3.03 16.18
C GLY A 288 10.95 -2.78 15.90
N LEU A 289 11.57 -3.68 15.16
CA LEU A 289 12.97 -3.57 14.71
C LEU A 289 13.03 -3.70 13.20
N ARG A 290 13.41 -2.64 12.50
CA ARG A 290 13.69 -2.75 11.07
C ARG A 290 14.96 -3.56 10.84
N SER A 291 15.07 -4.21 9.69
CA SER A 291 16.23 -5.07 9.36
C SER A 291 17.56 -4.32 9.41
N GLU A 292 17.57 -3.03 9.14
CA GLU A 292 18.75 -2.14 9.21
C GLU A 292 19.05 -1.60 10.62
N ALA A 293 18.15 -1.80 11.58
CA ALA A 293 18.38 -1.49 12.99
C ALA A 293 19.10 -2.61 13.73
N VAL A 294 19.27 -3.75 13.08
CA VAL A 294 19.96 -4.92 13.64
C VAL A 294 21.10 -5.30 12.71
N ARG A 295 22.27 -5.45 13.26
CA ARG A 295 23.44 -5.91 12.50
C ARG A 295 24.07 -7.14 13.15
N ILE A 296 24.70 -7.97 12.35
CA ILE A 296 25.47 -9.11 12.81
C ILE A 296 26.82 -8.61 13.33
N ASP A 297 27.33 -9.16 14.43
CA ASP A 297 28.66 -8.79 14.93
C ASP A 297 29.70 -8.97 13.81
N PRO A 298 30.48 -7.94 13.50
CA PRO A 298 31.47 -7.96 12.40
C PRO A 298 32.53 -9.07 12.50
N LYS A 299 32.73 -9.67 13.67
CA LYS A 299 33.62 -10.83 13.85
C LYS A 299 33.19 -12.03 13.00
N PHE A 300 31.93 -12.07 12.56
CA PHE A 300 31.40 -13.12 11.71
C PHE A 300 31.46 -12.77 10.21
N SER A 301 31.95 -11.59 9.83
CA SER A 301 32.20 -11.25 8.42
C SER A 301 33.45 -11.94 7.91
N ALA A 302 33.41 -12.48 6.68
CA ALA A 302 34.56 -13.09 6.02
C ALA A 302 35.70 -12.08 5.79
N SER A 303 35.38 -10.81 5.57
CA SER A 303 36.37 -9.74 5.41
C SER A 303 37.18 -9.49 6.70
N SER A 304 36.55 -9.50 7.87
CA SER A 304 37.23 -9.33 9.15
C SER A 304 38.20 -10.45 9.48
N ARG A 305 37.89 -11.68 9.07
CA ARG A 305 38.79 -12.84 9.24
C ARG A 305 40.04 -12.77 8.34
N ARG A 306 39.93 -12.19 7.13
CA ARG A 306 41.04 -12.08 6.17
C ARG A 306 42.03 -10.99 6.52
N THR A 307 41.55 -9.87 7.07
CA THR A 307 42.38 -8.68 7.31
C THR A 307 43.04 -8.66 8.70
N GLY A 308 42.59 -9.53 9.63
CA GLY A 308 43.06 -9.49 11.03
C GLY A 308 42.80 -8.17 11.74
N ALA A 309 41.99 -7.28 11.11
CA ALA A 309 41.64 -6.00 11.70
C ALA A 309 40.76 -6.25 12.95
N PRO A 310 40.97 -5.50 14.03
CA PRO A 310 40.12 -5.59 15.20
C PRO A 310 38.69 -5.28 14.78
N ALA A 311 37.75 -6.18 15.12
CA ALA A 311 36.34 -5.94 14.83
C ALA A 311 35.91 -4.60 15.45
N PRO A 312 35.18 -3.74 14.73
CA PRO A 312 34.70 -2.50 15.32
C PRO A 312 33.86 -2.82 16.55
N ALA A 313 34.19 -2.21 17.66
CA ALA A 313 33.46 -2.35 18.92
C ALA A 313 31.96 -2.03 18.72
N ALA A 314 31.11 -2.55 19.60
CA ALA A 314 29.71 -2.13 19.64
C ALA A 314 29.64 -0.59 19.68
N ARG A 315 28.79 0.00 18.83
CA ARG A 315 28.61 1.46 18.83
C ARG A 315 27.90 1.89 20.11
N PRO A 316 28.12 3.11 20.58
CA PRO A 316 27.32 3.65 21.67
C PRO A 316 25.83 3.53 21.34
N GLY A 317 25.03 2.96 22.24
CA GLY A 317 23.61 2.75 22.03
C GLY A 317 23.22 1.41 21.37
N GLU A 318 24.19 0.56 21.01
CA GLU A 318 23.89 -0.81 20.56
C GLU A 318 23.84 -1.80 21.73
N VAL A 319 22.87 -2.70 21.69
CA VAL A 319 22.68 -3.77 22.69
C VAL A 319 22.79 -5.12 21.99
N ALA A 320 23.59 -6.01 22.58
CA ALA A 320 23.75 -7.36 22.04
C ALA A 320 22.62 -8.28 22.48
N ILE A 321 22.07 -9.02 21.51
CA ILE A 321 21.19 -10.17 21.70
C ILE A 321 21.80 -11.36 20.95
N THR A 322 21.29 -12.57 21.19
CA THR A 322 21.79 -13.76 20.51
C THR A 322 20.71 -14.35 19.62
N GLY A 323 21.05 -14.66 18.37
CA GLY A 323 20.17 -15.32 17.42
C GLY A 323 20.76 -16.63 16.89
N LEU A 324 19.90 -17.62 16.69
CA LEU A 324 20.23 -18.86 15.98
C LEU A 324 19.85 -18.70 14.51
N VAL A 325 20.78 -18.93 13.57
CA VAL A 325 20.52 -18.88 12.14
C VAL A 325 19.59 -20.01 11.73
N GLU A 326 18.40 -19.71 11.23
CA GLU A 326 17.43 -20.71 10.76
C GLU A 326 17.35 -20.75 9.23
N HIS A 327 17.46 -19.60 8.55
CA HIS A 327 17.37 -19.54 7.09
C HIS A 327 18.13 -18.34 6.54
N MET A 328 18.62 -18.47 5.30
CA MET A 328 19.31 -17.40 4.59
C MET A 328 18.78 -17.29 3.16
N GLU A 329 18.45 -16.09 2.73
CA GLU A 329 17.99 -15.78 1.37
C GLU A 329 19.01 -14.89 0.68
N PHE A 330 19.63 -15.41 -0.38
CA PHE A 330 20.58 -14.65 -1.19
C PHE A 330 19.84 -13.85 -2.27
N GLN A 331 19.92 -12.52 -2.21
CA GLN A 331 19.28 -11.63 -3.17
C GLN A 331 20.27 -10.93 -4.13
N GLY A 332 21.45 -11.49 -4.30
CA GLY A 332 22.51 -10.98 -5.16
C GLY A 332 23.38 -9.95 -4.46
N HIS A 333 22.91 -8.75 -4.26
CA HIS A 333 23.66 -7.67 -3.60
C HIS A 333 23.56 -7.66 -2.06
N GLU A 334 22.63 -8.44 -1.51
CA GLU A 334 22.42 -8.59 -0.08
C GLU A 334 21.95 -10.00 0.28
N VAL A 335 22.02 -10.33 1.57
CA VAL A 335 21.49 -11.56 2.16
C VAL A 335 20.53 -11.19 3.27
N LEU A 336 19.34 -11.80 3.25
CA LEU A 336 18.43 -11.77 4.38
C LEU A 336 18.65 -13.01 5.23
N VAL A 337 18.94 -12.79 6.51
CA VAL A 337 19.21 -13.88 7.47
C VAL A 337 18.08 -13.90 8.49
N HIS A 338 17.42 -15.04 8.58
CA HIS A 338 16.34 -15.33 9.53
C HIS A 338 16.92 -15.95 10.79
N PHE A 339 16.71 -15.30 11.92
CA PHE A 339 17.19 -15.73 13.21
C PHE A 339 16.05 -16.14 14.11
N ASN A 340 16.28 -17.14 14.94
CA ASN A 340 15.48 -17.45 16.10
C ASN A 340 16.17 -16.89 17.36
N THR A 341 15.57 -15.90 17.98
CA THR A 341 16.07 -15.30 19.21
C THR A 341 15.36 -15.83 20.46
N GLY A 342 14.38 -16.71 20.26
CA GLY A 342 13.49 -17.18 21.32
C GLY A 342 12.47 -16.15 21.79
N SER A 343 12.27 -15.09 21.00
CA SER A 343 11.25 -14.07 21.20
C SER A 343 9.89 -14.56 20.66
N ARG A 344 8.82 -13.88 21.04
CA ARG A 344 7.48 -14.16 20.54
C ARG A 344 7.13 -13.12 19.47
N PRO A 345 6.88 -13.52 18.21
CA PRO A 345 6.45 -12.57 17.18
C PRO A 345 5.08 -11.99 17.55
N ALA A 346 4.92 -10.70 17.23
CA ALA A 346 3.62 -10.04 17.31
C ALA A 346 2.93 -10.14 15.95
N VAL A 347 1.65 -10.50 15.95
CA VAL A 347 0.83 -10.68 14.75
C VAL A 347 0.03 -9.41 14.47
N VAL A 348 0.05 -8.92 13.23
CA VAL A 348 -0.83 -7.85 12.77
C VAL A 348 -1.96 -8.48 11.95
N PRO A 349 -3.20 -8.54 12.48
CA PRO A 349 -4.27 -9.41 11.96
C PRO A 349 -4.57 -9.25 10.47
N ASP A 350 -4.59 -8.02 9.95
CA ASP A 350 -4.97 -7.76 8.55
C ASP A 350 -3.85 -8.01 7.53
N LEU A 351 -2.63 -8.23 8.00
CA LEU A 351 -1.48 -8.54 7.14
C LEU A 351 -1.19 -10.04 7.07
N GLU A 352 -1.68 -10.80 8.06
CA GLU A 352 -1.36 -12.22 8.20
C GLU A 352 -2.59 -13.14 8.08
N ALA A 353 -3.80 -12.64 8.33
CA ALA A 353 -5.01 -13.44 8.20
C ALA A 353 -5.52 -13.45 6.75
N PRO A 354 -5.77 -14.63 6.15
CA PRO A 354 -6.60 -14.70 4.95
C PRO A 354 -7.96 -14.09 5.29
N ARG A 355 -8.49 -13.20 4.43
CA ARG A 355 -9.84 -12.66 4.60
C ARG A 355 -10.80 -13.81 4.85
N PRO A 356 -11.70 -13.71 5.83
CA PRO A 356 -12.72 -14.72 5.98
C PRO A 356 -13.47 -14.79 4.63
N THR A 357 -13.25 -15.86 3.91
CA THR A 357 -14.08 -16.20 2.75
C THR A 357 -15.50 -16.12 3.24
N ARG A 358 -16.32 -15.26 2.61
CA ARG A 358 -17.76 -15.17 2.90
C ARG A 358 -18.27 -16.61 3.08
N ARG A 359 -18.62 -16.97 4.32
CA ARG A 359 -19.28 -18.25 4.55
C ARG A 359 -20.44 -18.31 3.57
N PRO A 360 -20.53 -19.32 2.69
CA PRO A 360 -21.68 -19.44 1.84
C PRO A 360 -22.87 -19.50 2.80
N ILE A 361 -23.80 -18.55 2.63
CA ILE A 361 -25.06 -18.56 3.36
C ILE A 361 -25.65 -19.93 3.05
N ARG A 362 -25.58 -20.86 4.03
CA ARG A 362 -26.29 -22.10 3.98
C ARG A 362 -27.76 -21.71 3.80
N ARG A 363 -28.23 -21.71 2.55
CA ARG A 363 -29.67 -21.67 2.28
C ARG A 363 -30.23 -22.84 3.05
N ARG A 364 -30.88 -22.58 4.17
CA ARG A 364 -31.74 -23.53 4.84
C ARG A 364 -32.66 -24.03 3.76
N ARG A 365 -32.48 -25.27 3.34
CA ARG A 365 -33.42 -25.98 2.49
C ARG A 365 -34.74 -25.97 3.29
N ARG A 366 -35.64 -25.10 2.91
CA ARG A 366 -37.02 -25.20 3.37
C ARG A 366 -37.49 -26.53 2.82
N GLU A 367 -37.77 -27.47 3.69
CA GLU A 367 -38.48 -28.70 3.36
C GLU A 367 -39.77 -28.31 2.70
N GLY A 368 -39.86 -28.60 1.39
CA GLY A 368 -41.03 -28.29 0.61
C GLY A 368 -42.15 -29.24 0.99
N THR A 369 -43.24 -28.67 1.38
CA THR A 369 -44.54 -29.36 1.58
C THR A 369 -44.92 -30.13 0.31
N VAL A 370 -45.63 -31.23 0.50
CA VAL A 370 -46.08 -32.20 -0.52
C VAL A 370 -46.77 -31.56 -1.73
N LEU A 371 -47.33 -30.37 -1.60
CA LEU A 371 -47.96 -29.59 -2.69
C LEU A 371 -47.00 -29.15 -3.81
N ASN A 372 -45.68 -28.97 -3.55
CA ASN A 372 -44.72 -28.58 -4.60
C ASN A 372 -44.31 -29.75 -5.50
N ARG A 373 -44.46 -31.02 -5.05
CA ARG A 373 -44.15 -32.19 -5.88
C ARG A 373 -45.21 -32.49 -6.93
N LEU A 374 -46.45 -32.01 -6.76
CA LEU A 374 -47.54 -32.15 -7.73
C LEU A 374 -47.48 -31.08 -8.83
N ARG A 375 -46.89 -29.94 -8.58
CA ARG A 375 -46.75 -28.84 -9.55
C ARG A 375 -45.67 -29.10 -10.60
N ASP A 376 -44.61 -29.86 -10.25
CA ASP A 376 -43.50 -30.21 -11.16
C ASP A 376 -43.87 -31.32 -12.15
N ARG A 377 -44.99 -32.06 -11.95
CA ARG A 377 -45.47 -33.11 -12.89
C ARG A 377 -46.44 -32.61 -13.95
N ALA A 378 -47.01 -31.42 -13.79
CA ALA A 378 -47.95 -30.85 -14.73
C ALA A 378 -47.35 -29.90 -15.78
N GLY A 379 -46.05 -29.57 -15.65
CA GLY A 379 -45.35 -28.58 -16.51
C GLY A 379 -44.56 -29.18 -17.69
N ALA A 380 -44.61 -30.49 -17.92
CA ALA A 380 -43.75 -31.16 -18.90
C ALA A 380 -44.34 -31.32 -20.31
N LEU A 381 -45.23 -30.43 -20.73
CA LEU A 381 -45.71 -30.40 -22.12
C LEU A 381 -45.81 -28.94 -22.61
N ARG A 382 -44.91 -28.61 -23.56
CA ARG A 382 -44.84 -27.37 -24.36
C ARG A 382 -43.94 -26.26 -23.79
N ALA A 383 -42.67 -26.30 -24.15
CA ALA A 383 -41.87 -25.12 -24.40
C ALA A 383 -40.79 -25.44 -25.45
N GLY A 384 -40.82 -24.72 -26.58
CA GLY A 384 -39.80 -24.75 -27.62
C GLY A 384 -38.47 -24.18 -27.09
N PRO A 385 -37.35 -24.23 -27.86
CA PRO A 385 -36.05 -23.86 -27.39
C PRO A 385 -35.99 -22.37 -27.05
N VAL A 386 -35.91 -22.06 -25.75
CA VAL A 386 -35.57 -20.72 -25.27
C VAL A 386 -34.06 -20.59 -25.44
N VAL A 387 -33.62 -19.71 -26.36
CA VAL A 387 -32.24 -19.27 -26.45
C VAL A 387 -31.95 -18.46 -25.20
N VAL A 388 -31.30 -19.06 -24.24
CA VAL A 388 -30.72 -18.36 -23.09
C VAL A 388 -29.48 -17.61 -23.62
N LEU A 389 -29.59 -16.31 -23.76
CA LEU A 389 -28.44 -15.45 -23.92
C LEU A 389 -27.63 -15.56 -22.63
N GLU A 390 -26.56 -16.36 -22.64
CA GLU A 390 -25.57 -16.37 -21.59
C GLU A 390 -24.94 -14.99 -21.54
N HIS A 391 -25.19 -14.27 -20.46
CA HIS A 391 -24.38 -13.10 -20.13
C HIS A 391 -22.96 -13.62 -19.93
N PRO A 392 -21.94 -12.97 -20.53
CA PRO A 392 -20.55 -13.36 -20.29
C PRO A 392 -20.31 -13.31 -18.80
N ALA A 393 -19.94 -14.44 -18.23
CA ALA A 393 -19.48 -14.55 -16.86
C ALA A 393 -18.37 -13.51 -16.67
N GLY A 394 -18.55 -12.62 -15.69
CA GLY A 394 -17.51 -11.70 -15.30
C GLY A 394 -16.23 -12.49 -14.97
N PRO A 395 -15.04 -11.86 -15.07
CA PRO A 395 -13.78 -12.53 -14.87
C PRO A 395 -13.82 -13.33 -13.57
N ALA A 396 -13.39 -14.59 -13.65
CA ALA A 396 -13.29 -15.47 -12.48
C ALA A 396 -12.48 -14.73 -11.40
N PRO A 397 -12.88 -14.80 -10.12
CA PRO A 397 -12.10 -14.19 -9.05
C PRO A 397 -10.69 -14.77 -9.14
N GLU A 398 -9.70 -13.88 -9.22
CA GLU A 398 -8.29 -14.26 -9.18
C GLU A 398 -8.06 -15.22 -8.01
N PRO A 399 -7.29 -16.30 -8.21
CA PRO A 399 -6.96 -17.21 -7.12
C PRO A 399 -6.31 -16.39 -6.01
N VAL A 400 -6.98 -16.36 -4.85
CA VAL A 400 -6.44 -15.75 -3.63
C VAL A 400 -5.09 -16.42 -3.39
N ALA A 401 -4.01 -15.67 -3.51
CA ALA A 401 -2.67 -16.15 -3.23
C ALA A 401 -2.72 -16.86 -1.87
N ALA A 402 -2.25 -18.10 -1.84
CA ALA A 402 -2.11 -18.85 -0.61
C ALA A 402 -1.27 -18.00 0.35
N PRO A 403 -1.57 -17.97 1.67
CA PRO A 403 -0.75 -17.25 2.62
C PRO A 403 0.68 -17.72 2.43
N GLU A 404 1.60 -16.75 2.20
CA GLU A 404 3.02 -17.08 2.09
C GLU A 404 3.42 -17.94 3.29
N PRO A 405 4.10 -19.05 3.09
CA PRO A 405 4.56 -19.88 4.19
C PRO A 405 5.38 -18.99 5.12
N ARG A 406 5.06 -19.01 6.41
CA ARG A 406 5.84 -18.26 7.41
C ARG A 406 7.27 -18.78 7.33
N LEU A 407 8.18 -17.90 6.95
CA LEU A 407 9.60 -18.22 6.98
C LEU A 407 10.01 -18.51 8.43
N PRO A 408 10.87 -19.48 8.68
CA PRO A 408 11.39 -19.76 10.01
C PRO A 408 12.11 -18.52 10.57
N GLY A 409 12.04 -18.34 11.88
CA GLY A 409 12.67 -17.23 12.60
C GLY A 409 11.70 -16.17 13.10
N ASP A 410 12.12 -15.48 14.14
CA ASP A 410 11.39 -14.37 14.76
C ASP A 410 12.01 -13.00 14.42
N LEU A 411 13.22 -12.98 13.83
CA LEU A 411 13.97 -11.79 13.49
C LEU A 411 14.66 -11.93 12.12
N VAL A 412 14.43 -10.99 11.22
CA VAL A 412 15.07 -10.91 9.89
C VAL A 412 16.09 -9.77 9.88
N VAL A 413 17.31 -10.06 9.52
CA VAL A 413 18.43 -9.10 9.45
C VAL A 413 18.96 -9.05 8.03
N ARG A 414 19.17 -7.84 7.51
CA ARG A 414 19.82 -7.58 6.22
C ARG A 414 21.33 -7.46 6.41
N THR A 415 22.09 -8.15 5.56
CA THR A 415 23.56 -8.11 5.61
C THR A 415 24.17 -8.17 4.21
N THR A 416 25.48 -7.97 4.13
CA THR A 416 26.25 -8.07 2.90
C THR A 416 26.49 -9.53 2.49
N PRO A 417 26.68 -9.83 1.18
CA PRO A 417 26.85 -11.20 0.70
C PRO A 417 28.11 -11.94 1.20
N ASP A 418 29.08 -11.20 1.71
CA ASP A 418 30.38 -11.73 2.18
C ASP A 418 30.34 -12.31 3.60
N ILE A 419 29.15 -12.57 4.13
CA ILE A 419 29.00 -13.11 5.49
C ILE A 419 29.20 -14.64 5.48
N ASP A 420 29.98 -15.13 6.47
CA ASP A 420 30.22 -16.57 6.66
C ASP A 420 29.33 -17.12 7.77
N LEU A 421 28.07 -17.36 7.45
CA LEU A 421 27.09 -17.95 8.35
C LEU A 421 26.65 -19.33 7.84
N ARG A 422 26.19 -20.18 8.77
CA ARG A 422 25.63 -21.50 8.48
C ARG A 422 24.37 -21.71 9.30
N HIS A 423 23.45 -22.49 8.76
CA HIS A 423 22.27 -22.94 9.49
C HIS A 423 22.67 -23.56 10.85
N GLY A 424 21.94 -23.23 11.90
CA GLY A 424 22.20 -23.70 13.26
C GLY A 424 23.33 -22.98 14.00
N MET A 425 23.97 -21.98 13.38
CA MET A 425 24.98 -21.15 14.05
C MET A 425 24.34 -20.19 15.02
N GLN A 426 24.91 -20.08 16.22
CA GLN A 426 24.51 -19.07 17.21
C GLN A 426 25.39 -17.83 17.02
N VAL A 427 24.76 -16.66 16.84
CA VAL A 427 25.43 -15.42 16.42
C VAL A 427 24.97 -14.26 17.31
N PRO A 428 25.90 -13.44 17.82
CA PRO A 428 25.54 -12.19 18.46
C PRO A 428 25.04 -11.17 17.42
N LEU A 429 23.90 -10.56 17.74
CA LEU A 429 23.25 -9.52 16.96
C LEU A 429 23.31 -8.22 17.75
N LEU A 430 23.66 -7.13 17.12
CA LEU A 430 23.76 -5.81 17.71
C LEU A 430 22.53 -4.99 17.28
N VAL A 431 21.69 -4.64 18.24
CA VAL A 431 20.47 -3.88 18.06
C VAL A 431 20.72 -2.41 18.36
N ASP A 432 20.48 -1.54 17.40
CA ASP A 432 20.54 -0.08 17.58
C ASP A 432 19.27 0.40 18.29
N ILE A 433 19.40 0.74 19.56
CA ILE A 433 18.29 1.19 20.41
C ILE A 433 17.74 2.55 19.96
N ALA A 434 18.52 3.39 19.31
CA ALA A 434 18.03 4.66 18.79
C ALA A 434 17.00 4.50 17.64
N ARG A 435 16.95 3.31 17.01
CA ARG A 435 15.99 2.94 15.96
C ARG A 435 14.92 2.00 16.43
N LEU A 436 14.70 1.91 17.72
CA LEU A 436 13.69 1.07 18.34
C LEU A 436 12.30 1.70 18.19
N PHE A 437 11.36 0.93 17.67
CA PHE A 437 9.94 1.28 17.75
C PHE A 437 9.28 0.51 18.89
N VAL A 438 8.41 1.19 19.63
CA VAL A 438 7.57 0.55 20.64
C VAL A 438 6.13 1.00 20.41
N PHE A 439 5.23 0.02 20.34
CA PHE A 439 3.80 0.23 20.22
C PHE A 439 3.08 -0.38 21.44
N ASP A 440 1.95 0.20 21.79
CA ASP A 440 1.09 -0.36 22.82
C ASP A 440 0.33 -1.62 22.31
N GLN A 441 -0.51 -2.21 23.18
CA GLN A 441 -1.31 -3.38 22.81
C GLN A 441 -2.39 -3.09 21.76
N ARG A 442 -2.78 -1.81 21.57
CA ARG A 442 -3.71 -1.36 20.52
C ARG A 442 -2.99 -1.13 19.20
N GLY A 443 -1.66 -1.12 19.23
CA GLY A 443 -0.80 -0.89 18.07
C GLY A 443 -0.45 0.57 17.84
N GLU A 444 -0.79 1.47 18.75
CA GLU A 444 -0.38 2.89 18.66
C GLU A 444 1.08 3.06 19.09
N ARG A 445 1.80 3.96 18.40
CA ARG A 445 3.21 4.21 18.68
C ARG A 445 3.42 4.94 20.00
N ILE A 446 4.32 4.39 20.82
CA ILE A 446 4.79 5.01 22.07
C ILE A 446 6.18 5.61 21.87
N CYS A 447 7.07 4.90 21.19
CA CYS A 447 8.46 5.30 20.95
C CYS A 447 8.87 5.03 19.49
N PRO A 448 9.51 5.96 18.77
CA PRO A 448 9.72 7.37 19.15
C PRO A 448 8.41 8.08 19.51
N ALA A 449 8.48 9.14 20.31
CA ALA A 449 7.31 9.88 20.74
C ALA A 449 6.43 10.30 19.54
N PRO A 450 5.11 10.15 19.61
CA PRO A 450 4.21 10.67 18.59
C PRO A 450 4.23 12.20 18.59
N ASP A 451 4.14 12.82 17.40
CA ASP A 451 4.14 14.28 17.26
C ASP A 451 2.91 14.95 17.91
N ARG A 452 1.84 14.17 18.10
CA ARG A 452 0.64 14.54 18.89
C ARG A 452 0.36 13.42 19.86
N LEU A 453 0.21 13.74 21.13
CA LEU A 453 -0.35 12.79 22.09
C LEU A 453 -1.78 12.45 21.62
N PRO A 454 -2.21 11.18 21.66
CA PRO A 454 -3.61 10.86 21.41
C PRO A 454 -4.46 11.64 22.38
N ASP A 455 -5.53 12.28 21.86
CA ASP A 455 -6.53 12.96 22.70
C ASP A 455 -6.98 11.92 23.74
N LEU A 456 -6.78 12.27 24.99
CA LEU A 456 -7.34 11.51 26.11
C LEU A 456 -8.85 11.79 26.08
N GLU A 457 -9.57 11.03 25.24
CA GLU A 457 -11.02 10.95 25.40
C GLU A 457 -11.29 10.29 26.76
N GLU A 458 -11.95 11.07 27.64
CA GLU A 458 -12.44 10.67 28.96
C GLU A 458 -13.41 9.48 28.92
#